data_2d02ea242df3097bb3365d6adecba438
#
_entry.id   2d02ea242df3097bb3365d6adecba438
#
_cell.length_a   1.000
_cell.length_b   1.000
_cell.length_c   1.000
_cell.angle_alpha   90.00
_cell.angle_beta   90.00
_cell.angle_gamma   90.00
#
_symmetry.space_group_name_H-M   'P 1'
#
loop_
_entity.id
_entity.type
_entity.pdbx_description
1 polymer ?
#
loop_
_entity_poly.entity_id
_entity_poly.type
_entity_poly.pdbx_seq_one_letter_code
_entity_poly.pdbx_strand_id
1 'polypeptide(L)'
;VGFQSLSGAAERNEQILFMVVDNEGYMNTGMQRSSCTPYGAWTSTTPVGKGSGGMRSQGKTQDAKNLPLIMVNHRCEYVATASTAYMEDLYDKLDKAIQASKSGFAYLHVYSPCTTGWRFPTDQNMEVARKAVETNFVMLWEYNPRDGLHFTRSVDDPMPVTEYLKAMGRFRQLSPDQISHIQSKVVENLAFVKQMAHREA
;
A
#
# COMPACT_ATOMS: atom_id res chain seq x y z
N VAL A 1 11.29 4.85 -7.00
CA VAL A 1 11.44 5.59 -8.25
C VAL A 1 10.93 7.01 -8.05
N GLY A 2 11.65 7.98 -8.56
CA GLY A 2 11.39 9.38 -8.77
C GLY A 2 10.06 9.98 -8.32
N PHE A 3 9.79 10.08 -6.99
CA PHE A 3 8.60 10.78 -6.51
C PHE A 3 8.51 12.21 -7.09
N GLN A 4 9.65 12.87 -7.26
CA GLN A 4 9.73 14.19 -7.87
C GLN A 4 9.17 14.19 -9.31
N SER A 5 9.54 13.21 -10.13
CA SER A 5 9.05 13.08 -11.50
C SER A 5 7.55 12.78 -11.54
N LEU A 6 7.07 11.90 -10.64
CA LEU A 6 5.65 11.58 -10.49
C LEU A 6 4.85 12.81 -10.08
N SER A 7 5.30 13.53 -9.05
CA SER A 7 4.66 14.77 -8.57
C SER A 7 4.64 15.86 -9.64
N GLY A 8 5.74 16.03 -10.38
CA GLY A 8 5.81 17.01 -11.47
C GLY A 8 4.90 16.67 -12.65
N ALA A 9 4.77 15.41 -13.04
CA ALA A 9 3.84 15.00 -14.10
C ALA A 9 2.38 15.20 -13.68
N ALA A 10 2.05 14.88 -12.41
CA ALA A 10 0.72 15.09 -11.86
C ALA A 10 0.39 16.59 -11.75
N GLU A 11 1.34 17.44 -11.33
CA GLU A 11 1.15 18.90 -11.25
C GLU A 11 0.85 19.51 -12.62
N ARG A 12 1.51 19.05 -13.67
CA ARG A 12 1.26 19.50 -15.06
C ARG A 12 0.01 18.87 -15.68
N ASN A 13 -0.68 18.00 -14.96
CA ASN A 13 -1.84 17.23 -15.44
C ASN A 13 -1.58 16.52 -16.78
N GLU A 14 -0.42 15.88 -16.90
CA GLU A 14 -0.03 15.13 -18.10
C GLU A 14 -1.07 14.04 -18.43
N GLN A 15 -1.43 13.90 -19.71
CA GLN A 15 -2.40 12.88 -20.18
C GLN A 15 -1.78 11.48 -20.18
N ILE A 16 -1.52 10.94 -19.00
CA ILE A 16 -0.93 9.62 -18.80
C ILE A 16 -1.61 8.85 -17.67
N LEU A 17 -1.63 7.53 -17.79
CA LEU A 17 -1.89 6.64 -16.68
C LEU A 17 -0.54 6.22 -16.06
N PHE A 18 -0.33 6.59 -14.81
CA PHE A 18 0.82 6.14 -14.03
C PHE A 18 0.41 5.02 -13.10
N MET A 19 0.82 3.80 -13.41
CA MET A 19 0.53 2.62 -12.59
C MET A 19 1.75 2.24 -11.76
N VAL A 20 1.56 2.14 -10.44
CA VAL A 20 2.54 1.63 -9.49
C VAL A 20 2.17 0.22 -9.09
N VAL A 21 3.05 -0.74 -9.35
CA VAL A 21 2.97 -2.07 -8.76
C VAL A 21 3.76 -2.04 -7.46
N ASP A 22 3.05 -2.01 -6.33
CA ASP A 22 3.67 -1.89 -5.01
C ASP A 22 3.89 -3.26 -4.37
N ASN A 23 5.14 -3.65 -4.29
CA ASN A 23 5.61 -4.81 -3.54
C ASN A 23 6.36 -4.41 -2.24
N GLU A 24 6.20 -3.14 -1.82
CA GLU A 24 6.68 -2.57 -0.56
C GLU A 24 8.21 -2.63 -0.36
N GLY A 25 8.98 -2.61 -1.44
CA GLY A 25 10.44 -2.58 -1.36
C GLY A 25 11.12 -2.51 -2.71
N TYR A 26 12.45 -2.42 -2.71
CA TYR A 26 13.28 -2.62 -3.89
C TYR A 26 13.66 -4.11 -3.96
N MET A 27 12.77 -4.93 -4.52
CA MET A 27 12.86 -6.38 -4.42
C MET A 27 13.95 -6.98 -5.31
N ASN A 28 14.04 -6.52 -6.56
CA ASN A 28 14.92 -7.12 -7.57
C ASN A 28 16.42 -6.97 -7.23
N THR A 29 16.81 -5.89 -6.58
CA THR A 29 18.21 -5.60 -6.24
C THR A 29 18.65 -6.18 -4.89
N GLY A 30 17.83 -6.96 -4.23
CA GLY A 30 18.14 -7.64 -2.97
C GLY A 30 17.30 -7.20 -1.78
N MET A 31 16.04 -6.85 -2.01
CA MET A 31 15.05 -6.60 -0.96
C MET A 31 15.41 -5.42 -0.03
N GLN A 32 15.84 -4.30 -0.60
CA GLN A 32 16.13 -3.10 0.18
C GLN A 32 14.85 -2.38 0.57
N ARG A 33 14.97 -1.60 1.64
CA ARG A 33 13.90 -0.73 2.13
C ARG A 33 13.53 0.35 1.10
N SER A 34 12.23 0.52 0.88
CA SER A 34 11.65 1.72 0.24
C SER A 34 10.86 2.55 1.24
N SER A 35 10.32 3.69 0.82
CA SER A 35 9.38 4.46 1.63
C SER A 35 8.02 3.77 1.80
N CYS A 36 7.63 2.86 0.90
CA CYS A 36 6.41 2.04 1.02
C CYS A 36 6.59 0.81 1.93
N THR A 37 7.81 0.45 2.29
CA THR A 37 8.05 -0.67 3.22
C THR A 37 7.35 -0.41 4.55
N PRO A 38 6.55 -1.35 5.09
CA PRO A 38 5.84 -1.18 6.35
C PRO A 38 6.77 -1.09 7.56
N TYR A 39 6.28 -0.46 8.63
CA TYR A 39 6.93 -0.46 9.94
C TYR A 39 7.19 -1.90 10.41
N GLY A 40 8.35 -2.14 11.02
CA GLY A 40 8.76 -3.44 11.56
C GLY A 40 9.19 -4.47 10.51
N ALA A 41 8.97 -4.24 9.22
CA ALA A 41 9.34 -5.18 8.17
C ALA A 41 10.86 -5.36 8.08
N TRP A 42 11.29 -6.61 7.98
CA TRP A 42 12.67 -6.94 7.65
C TRP A 42 12.96 -6.60 6.18
N THR A 43 14.09 -5.95 5.94
CA THR A 43 14.72 -5.83 4.61
C THR A 43 16.23 -5.99 4.75
N SER A 44 16.95 -6.14 3.64
CA SER A 44 18.42 -6.24 3.69
C SER A 44 19.09 -4.97 4.24
N THR A 45 18.44 -3.80 4.12
CA THR A 45 18.94 -2.51 4.65
C THR A 45 18.26 -2.10 5.98
N THR A 46 17.25 -2.82 6.43
CA THR A 46 16.63 -2.71 7.75
C THR A 46 16.48 -4.11 8.38
N PRO A 47 17.60 -4.76 8.72
CA PRO A 47 17.56 -6.10 9.31
C PRO A 47 16.91 -6.10 10.68
N VAL A 48 16.48 -7.27 11.15
CA VAL A 48 15.97 -7.48 12.50
C VAL A 48 16.92 -8.40 13.24
N GLY A 49 17.23 -8.11 14.50
CA GLY A 49 18.11 -8.90 15.34
C GLY A 49 19.34 -8.13 15.85
N LYS A 50 20.34 -8.87 16.37
CA LYS A 50 21.61 -8.25 16.79
C LYS A 50 22.47 -7.98 15.57
N GLY A 51 22.72 -6.70 15.28
CA GLY A 51 23.71 -6.29 14.29
C GLY A 51 25.16 -6.46 14.79
N SER A 52 26.12 -6.39 13.86
CA SER A 52 27.55 -6.27 14.21
C SER A 52 27.74 -5.01 15.05
N GLY A 53 28.18 -5.14 16.28
CA GLY A 53 28.30 -4.03 17.25
C GLY A 53 27.29 -4.01 18.39
N GLY A 54 26.44 -5.03 18.51
CA GLY A 54 25.54 -5.20 19.67
C GLY A 54 24.26 -4.37 19.64
N MET A 55 24.09 -3.47 18.68
CA MET A 55 22.83 -2.72 18.51
C MET A 55 21.72 -3.65 17.99
N ARG A 56 20.57 -3.66 18.68
CA ARG A 56 19.36 -4.35 18.21
C ARG A 56 18.73 -3.54 17.08
N SER A 57 18.64 -4.13 15.91
CA SER A 57 17.84 -3.61 14.80
C SER A 57 16.43 -4.21 14.86
N GLN A 58 15.42 -3.36 14.67
CA GLN A 58 14.00 -3.70 14.83
C GLN A 58 13.23 -3.74 13.51
N GLY A 59 13.92 -3.87 12.40
CA GLY A 59 13.33 -3.68 11.08
C GLY A 59 13.20 -2.20 10.73
N LYS A 60 12.30 -1.87 9.81
CA LYS A 60 12.02 -0.48 9.48
C LYS A 60 11.29 0.23 10.63
N THR A 61 11.77 1.38 11.05
CA THR A 61 11.25 2.15 12.20
C THR A 61 10.29 3.28 11.82
N GLN A 62 10.15 3.60 10.54
CA GLN A 62 9.21 4.60 10.04
C GLN A 62 7.98 3.92 9.45
N ASP A 63 6.82 4.56 9.57
CA ASP A 63 5.60 4.14 8.88
C ASP A 63 5.76 4.24 7.36
N ALA A 64 4.94 3.49 6.61
CA ALA A 64 4.93 3.54 5.17
C ALA A 64 4.36 4.88 4.66
N LYS A 65 4.93 5.39 3.56
CA LYS A 65 4.35 6.53 2.86
C LYS A 65 3.06 6.10 2.15
N ASN A 66 1.99 6.85 2.36
CA ASN A 66 0.75 6.66 1.63
C ASN A 66 0.78 7.45 0.32
N LEU A 67 1.34 6.84 -0.72
CA LEU A 67 1.51 7.49 -2.01
C LEU A 67 0.15 7.77 -2.71
N PRO A 68 -0.85 6.88 -2.69
CA PRO A 68 -2.16 7.18 -3.26
C PRO A 68 -2.82 8.45 -2.70
N LEU A 69 -2.81 8.64 -1.38
CA LEU A 69 -3.37 9.85 -0.76
C LEU A 69 -2.58 11.13 -1.12
N ILE A 70 -1.28 11.02 -1.36
CA ILE A 70 -0.50 12.15 -1.89
C ILE A 70 -1.00 12.51 -3.29
N MET A 71 -1.33 11.52 -4.12
CA MET A 71 -1.84 11.76 -5.48
C MET A 71 -3.26 12.35 -5.47
N VAL A 72 -4.11 12.00 -4.51
CA VAL A 72 -5.40 12.69 -4.29
C VAL A 72 -5.18 14.19 -4.06
N ASN A 73 -4.18 14.56 -3.25
CA ASN A 73 -3.84 15.98 -3.00
C ASN A 73 -3.28 16.72 -4.23
N HIS A 74 -2.81 16.00 -5.25
CA HIS A 74 -2.49 16.58 -6.57
C HIS A 74 -3.73 16.85 -7.41
N ARG A 75 -4.92 16.44 -6.96
CA ARG A 75 -6.20 16.58 -7.70
C ARG A 75 -6.15 15.93 -9.09
N CYS A 76 -5.51 14.75 -9.17
CA CYS A 76 -5.47 13.96 -10.40
C CYS A 76 -6.89 13.64 -10.89
N GLU A 77 -7.08 13.46 -12.19
CA GLU A 77 -8.38 13.10 -12.79
C GLU A 77 -8.94 11.78 -12.26
N TYR A 78 -8.04 10.88 -11.85
CA TYR A 78 -8.41 9.63 -11.20
C TYR A 78 -7.26 9.11 -10.33
N VAL A 79 -7.59 8.63 -9.14
CA VAL A 79 -6.65 7.93 -8.24
C VAL A 79 -7.36 6.69 -7.70
N ALA A 80 -6.72 5.52 -7.78
CA ALA A 80 -7.28 4.33 -7.18
C ALA A 80 -6.22 3.43 -6.55
N THR A 81 -6.66 2.68 -5.55
CA THR A 81 -5.91 1.56 -4.97
C THR A 81 -6.57 0.25 -5.38
N ALA A 82 -5.77 -0.74 -5.75
CA ALA A 82 -6.23 -2.05 -6.17
C ALA A 82 -5.34 -3.15 -5.59
N SER A 83 -5.78 -4.39 -5.66
CA SER A 83 -5.02 -5.56 -5.22
C SER A 83 -5.12 -6.69 -6.23
N THR A 84 -4.02 -7.41 -6.44
CA THR A 84 -4.01 -8.61 -7.29
C THR A 84 -4.92 -9.73 -6.79
N ALA A 85 -5.40 -9.68 -5.56
CA ALA A 85 -6.38 -10.63 -5.03
C ALA A 85 -7.84 -10.35 -5.43
N TYR A 86 -8.13 -9.18 -6.01
CA TYR A 86 -9.46 -8.73 -6.41
C TYR A 86 -9.43 -8.24 -7.87
N MET A 87 -9.36 -9.20 -8.80
CA MET A 87 -9.10 -8.91 -10.21
C MET A 87 -10.23 -8.13 -10.89
N GLU A 88 -11.48 -8.38 -10.53
CA GLU A 88 -12.63 -7.63 -11.07
C GLU A 88 -12.54 -6.15 -10.69
N ASP A 89 -12.31 -5.83 -9.41
CA ASP A 89 -12.09 -4.46 -8.93
C ASP A 89 -10.88 -3.80 -9.62
N LEU A 90 -9.80 -4.56 -9.84
CA LEU A 90 -8.61 -4.06 -10.53
C LEU A 90 -8.91 -3.74 -12.00
N TYR A 91 -9.66 -4.59 -12.73
CA TYR A 91 -10.00 -4.34 -14.12
C TYR A 91 -10.93 -3.14 -14.29
N ASP A 92 -11.96 -3.03 -13.44
CA ASP A 92 -12.87 -1.88 -13.46
C ASP A 92 -12.13 -0.55 -13.24
N LYS A 93 -11.20 -0.54 -12.27
CA LYS A 93 -10.36 0.63 -11.99
C LYS A 93 -9.36 0.93 -13.09
N LEU A 94 -8.80 -0.10 -13.73
CA LEU A 94 -7.89 0.07 -14.85
C LEU A 94 -8.62 0.73 -16.04
N ASP A 95 -9.83 0.29 -16.36
CA ASP A 95 -10.63 0.87 -17.43
C ASP A 95 -10.98 2.34 -17.13
N LYS A 96 -11.42 2.65 -15.90
CA LYS A 96 -11.67 4.03 -15.46
C LYS A 96 -10.40 4.90 -15.54
N ALA A 97 -9.26 4.38 -15.09
CA ALA A 97 -7.99 5.07 -15.14
C ALA A 97 -7.53 5.36 -16.57
N ILE A 98 -7.71 4.41 -17.51
CA ILE A 98 -7.43 4.60 -18.94
C ILE A 98 -8.33 5.69 -19.53
N GLN A 99 -9.62 5.73 -19.18
CA GLN A 99 -10.52 6.78 -19.67
C GLN A 99 -10.13 8.15 -19.08
N ALA A 100 -9.87 8.24 -17.77
CA ALA A 100 -9.47 9.47 -17.11
C ALA A 100 -8.14 10.03 -17.66
N SER A 101 -7.19 9.15 -18.02
CA SER A 101 -5.89 9.56 -18.56
C SER A 101 -5.97 10.28 -19.92
N LYS A 102 -7.10 10.21 -20.60
CA LYS A 102 -7.34 10.99 -21.83
C LYS A 102 -7.60 12.47 -21.57
N SER A 103 -7.98 12.82 -20.34
CA SER A 103 -8.28 14.20 -19.93
C SER A 103 -7.18 14.80 -19.05
N GLY A 104 -6.35 13.98 -18.44
CA GLY A 104 -5.26 14.42 -17.56
C GLY A 104 -4.59 13.28 -16.83
N PHE A 105 -3.97 13.56 -15.70
CA PHE A 105 -3.17 12.60 -14.98
C PHE A 105 -4.04 11.59 -14.20
N ALA A 106 -3.87 10.31 -14.50
CA ALA A 106 -4.50 9.21 -13.76
C ALA A 106 -3.45 8.37 -13.02
N TYR A 107 -3.77 7.94 -11.80
CA TYR A 107 -2.90 7.15 -10.95
C TYR A 107 -3.57 5.87 -10.45
N LEU A 108 -2.94 4.72 -10.66
CA LEU A 108 -3.39 3.44 -10.15
C LEU A 108 -2.31 2.77 -9.31
N HIS A 109 -2.62 2.49 -8.06
CA HIS A 109 -1.73 1.84 -7.09
C HIS A 109 -2.14 0.39 -6.89
N VAL A 110 -1.37 -0.55 -7.42
CA VAL A 110 -1.68 -1.97 -7.38
C VAL A 110 -0.82 -2.67 -6.33
N TYR A 111 -1.45 -3.12 -5.26
CA TYR A 111 -0.81 -3.92 -4.24
C TYR A 111 -0.53 -5.33 -4.76
N SER A 112 0.75 -5.72 -4.74
CA SER A 112 1.21 -7.00 -5.31
C SER A 112 2.27 -7.64 -4.41
N PRO A 113 1.93 -8.65 -3.61
CA PRO A 113 2.88 -9.31 -2.73
C PRO A 113 4.08 -9.91 -3.47
N CYS A 114 5.26 -9.81 -2.87
CA CYS A 114 6.48 -10.43 -3.37
C CYS A 114 6.85 -11.65 -2.53
N THR A 115 6.63 -12.85 -3.07
CA THR A 115 6.83 -14.12 -2.35
C THR A 115 8.25 -14.26 -1.80
N THR A 116 9.25 -13.94 -2.61
CA THR A 116 10.66 -14.03 -2.22
C THR A 116 11.04 -12.95 -1.19
N GLY A 117 10.66 -11.69 -1.44
CA GLY A 117 11.04 -10.58 -0.57
C GLY A 117 10.34 -10.62 0.80
N TRP A 118 9.11 -11.12 0.84
CA TRP A 118 8.33 -11.21 2.08
C TRP A 118 8.43 -12.58 2.75
N ARG A 119 9.07 -13.54 2.07
CA ARG A 119 9.38 -14.88 2.61
C ARG A 119 8.15 -15.68 2.97
N PHE A 120 7.33 -15.98 1.96
CA PHE A 120 6.19 -16.89 2.06
C PHE A 120 6.09 -17.76 0.80
N PRO A 121 5.41 -18.93 0.85
CA PRO A 121 5.25 -19.83 -0.29
C PRO A 121 4.50 -19.18 -1.46
N THR A 122 4.89 -19.50 -2.70
CA THR A 122 4.34 -18.88 -3.91
C THR A 122 2.86 -19.17 -4.13
N ASP A 123 2.38 -20.31 -3.72
CA ASP A 123 0.98 -20.74 -3.76
C ASP A 123 0.06 -19.94 -2.81
N GLN A 124 0.65 -19.25 -1.82
CA GLN A 124 -0.08 -18.41 -0.86
C GLN A 124 -0.20 -16.94 -1.31
N ASN A 125 0.27 -16.57 -2.49
CA ASN A 125 0.32 -15.17 -2.94
C ASN A 125 -1.05 -14.48 -2.89
N MET A 126 -2.07 -15.14 -3.44
CA MET A 126 -3.44 -14.60 -3.45
C MET A 126 -4.04 -14.53 -2.05
N GLU A 127 -3.73 -15.50 -1.19
CA GLU A 127 -4.19 -15.49 0.19
C GLU A 127 -3.57 -14.34 1.01
N VAL A 128 -2.27 -14.12 0.87
CA VAL A 128 -1.58 -12.99 1.53
C VAL A 128 -2.13 -11.65 1.06
N ALA A 129 -2.36 -11.49 -0.25
CA ALA A 129 -2.97 -10.28 -0.79
C ALA A 129 -4.42 -10.07 -0.29
N ARG A 130 -5.19 -11.14 -0.13
CA ARG A 130 -6.55 -11.10 0.40
C ARG A 130 -6.54 -10.71 1.88
N LYS A 131 -5.69 -11.34 2.70
CA LYS A 131 -5.55 -11.00 4.12
C LYS A 131 -5.17 -9.53 4.35
N ALA A 132 -4.34 -8.95 3.47
CA ALA A 132 -4.03 -7.52 3.55
C ALA A 132 -5.29 -6.64 3.45
N VAL A 133 -6.23 -7.01 2.58
CA VAL A 133 -7.50 -6.27 2.44
C VAL A 133 -8.46 -6.59 3.58
N GLU A 134 -8.62 -7.85 3.96
CA GLU A 134 -9.53 -8.29 5.02
C GLU A 134 -9.14 -7.81 6.42
N THR A 135 -7.89 -7.40 6.62
CA THR A 135 -7.41 -6.73 7.84
C THR A 135 -7.43 -5.20 7.75
N ASN A 136 -7.92 -4.61 6.65
CA ASN A 136 -7.81 -3.18 6.35
C ASN A 136 -6.36 -2.64 6.32
N PHE A 137 -5.35 -3.52 6.26
CA PHE A 137 -3.96 -3.10 6.05
C PHE A 137 -3.80 -2.45 4.67
N VAL A 138 -4.50 -2.98 3.66
CA VAL A 138 -4.71 -2.38 2.34
C VAL A 138 -6.19 -2.12 2.16
N MET A 139 -6.54 -0.89 1.81
CA MET A 139 -7.90 -0.46 1.55
C MET A 139 -8.12 -0.28 0.06
N LEU A 140 -9.26 -0.75 -0.47
CA LEU A 140 -9.64 -0.61 -1.88
C LEU A 140 -10.63 0.53 -2.03
N TRP A 141 -10.19 1.60 -2.68
CA TRP A 141 -10.97 2.82 -2.91
C TRP A 141 -10.56 3.47 -4.23
N GLU A 142 -11.40 4.37 -4.70
CA GLU A 142 -11.11 5.23 -5.84
C GLU A 142 -11.52 6.68 -5.53
N TYR A 143 -10.93 7.60 -6.26
CA TYR A 143 -11.16 9.04 -6.17
C TYR A 143 -11.18 9.64 -7.57
N ASN A 144 -12.08 10.57 -7.77
CA ASN A 144 -12.01 11.55 -8.85
C ASN A 144 -12.50 12.93 -8.34
N PRO A 145 -12.15 14.04 -9.00
CA PRO A 145 -12.51 15.38 -8.51
C PRO A 145 -14.00 15.69 -8.46
N ARG A 146 -14.84 14.92 -9.16
CA ARG A 146 -16.31 15.14 -9.21
C ARG A 146 -17.02 14.45 -8.04
N ASP A 147 -16.69 13.18 -7.82
CA ASP A 147 -17.43 12.30 -6.90
C ASP A 147 -16.71 12.11 -5.55
N GLY A 148 -15.47 12.65 -5.44
CA GLY A 148 -14.65 12.50 -4.27
C GLY A 148 -14.06 11.08 -4.09
N LEU A 149 -13.70 10.75 -2.86
CA LEU A 149 -13.14 9.44 -2.49
C LEU A 149 -14.26 8.52 -2.01
N HIS A 150 -14.32 7.31 -2.56
CA HIS A 150 -15.24 6.26 -2.07
C HIS A 150 -14.60 4.88 -2.07
N PHE A 151 -15.01 4.04 -1.12
CA PHE A 151 -14.57 2.66 -1.04
C PHE A 151 -15.26 1.81 -2.12
N THR A 152 -14.49 1.07 -2.88
CA THR A 152 -15.03 0.04 -3.79
C THR A 152 -15.24 -1.29 -3.07
N ARG A 153 -14.54 -1.47 -1.94
CA ARG A 153 -14.72 -2.60 -1.04
C ARG A 153 -14.53 -2.15 0.40
N SER A 154 -15.57 -2.25 1.20
CA SER A 154 -15.54 -2.07 2.66
C SER A 154 -15.39 -3.41 3.37
N VAL A 155 -14.64 -3.41 4.48
CA VAL A 155 -14.54 -4.53 5.42
C VAL A 155 -15.00 -4.00 6.77
N ASP A 156 -16.25 -4.33 7.14
CA ASP A 156 -16.89 -3.80 8.35
C ASP A 156 -16.48 -4.55 9.62
N ASP A 157 -16.18 -5.85 9.49
CA ASP A 157 -15.63 -6.69 10.58
C ASP A 157 -14.25 -7.20 10.19
N PRO A 158 -13.20 -6.38 10.33
CA PRO A 158 -11.87 -6.74 9.87
C PRO A 158 -11.21 -7.77 10.78
N MET A 159 -10.53 -8.72 10.17
CA MET A 159 -9.65 -9.62 10.91
C MET A 159 -8.54 -8.83 11.62
N PRO A 160 -8.03 -9.31 12.76
CA PRO A 160 -6.85 -8.74 13.40
C PRO A 160 -5.66 -8.71 12.43
N VAL A 161 -4.87 -7.63 12.42
CA VAL A 161 -3.71 -7.49 11.52
C VAL A 161 -2.69 -8.62 11.71
N THR A 162 -2.69 -9.27 12.86
CA THR A 162 -1.85 -10.44 13.15
C THR A 162 -2.02 -11.59 12.15
N GLU A 163 -3.21 -11.76 11.59
CA GLU A 163 -3.50 -12.81 10.60
C GLU A 163 -2.78 -12.56 9.26
N TYR A 164 -2.64 -11.29 8.91
CA TYR A 164 -1.83 -10.89 7.77
C TYR A 164 -0.33 -10.97 8.08
N LEU A 165 0.12 -10.43 9.23
CA LEU A 165 1.54 -10.37 9.59
C LEU A 165 2.18 -11.75 9.73
N LYS A 166 1.47 -12.71 10.33
CA LYS A 166 1.93 -14.10 10.52
C LYS A 166 2.15 -14.86 9.23
N ALA A 167 1.47 -14.48 8.15
CA ALA A 167 1.57 -15.14 6.86
C ALA A 167 2.94 -14.93 6.18
N MET A 168 3.79 -14.02 6.69
CA MET A 168 5.03 -13.61 6.04
C MET A 168 6.25 -13.65 6.94
N GLY A 169 7.35 -14.19 6.42
CA GLY A 169 8.62 -14.29 7.15
C GLY A 169 9.27 -12.95 7.49
N ARG A 170 8.97 -11.88 6.73
CA ARG A 170 9.52 -10.54 7.00
C ARG A 170 9.05 -9.92 8.32
N PHE A 171 7.99 -10.46 8.93
CA PHE A 171 7.43 -10.01 10.20
C PHE A 171 7.61 -10.99 11.36
N ARG A 172 8.35 -12.10 11.17
CA ARG A 172 8.49 -13.16 12.19
C ARG A 172 9.07 -12.71 13.53
N GLN A 173 9.74 -11.56 13.58
CA GLN A 173 10.45 -11.10 14.77
C GLN A 173 9.82 -9.84 15.40
N LEU A 174 8.57 -9.55 15.05
CA LEU A 174 7.85 -8.43 15.66
C LEU A 174 7.60 -8.70 17.15
N SER A 175 7.85 -7.68 17.97
CA SER A 175 7.41 -7.67 19.36
C SER A 175 5.90 -7.43 19.48
N PRO A 176 5.26 -7.78 20.62
CA PRO A 176 3.86 -7.43 20.87
C PRO A 176 3.58 -5.94 20.71
N ASP A 177 4.49 -5.06 21.17
CA ASP A 177 4.35 -3.61 21.05
C ASP A 177 4.37 -3.14 19.58
N GLN A 178 5.23 -3.77 18.75
CA GLN A 178 5.27 -3.47 17.32
C GLN A 178 3.99 -3.92 16.60
N ILE A 179 3.44 -5.07 16.96
CA ILE A 179 2.15 -5.55 16.44
C ILE A 179 1.03 -4.61 16.84
N SER A 180 1.00 -4.17 18.10
CA SER A 180 0.04 -3.19 18.62
C SER A 180 0.14 -1.86 17.88
N HIS A 181 1.35 -1.37 17.62
CA HIS A 181 1.58 -0.17 16.82
C HIS A 181 1.01 -0.31 15.41
N ILE A 182 1.29 -1.43 14.71
CA ILE A 182 0.77 -1.67 13.37
C ILE A 182 -0.78 -1.71 13.39
N GLN A 183 -1.38 -2.40 14.38
CA GLN A 183 -2.84 -2.46 14.50
C GLN A 183 -3.43 -1.06 14.72
N SER A 184 -2.85 -0.24 15.58
CA SER A 184 -3.29 1.15 15.80
C SER A 184 -3.19 1.98 14.52
N LYS A 185 -2.11 1.83 13.76
CA LYS A 185 -1.94 2.53 12.47
C LYS A 185 -2.94 2.10 11.40
N VAL A 186 -3.32 0.83 11.36
CA VAL A 186 -4.40 0.36 10.48
C VAL A 186 -5.72 1.04 10.83
N VAL A 187 -6.07 1.11 12.12
CA VAL A 187 -7.30 1.78 12.59
C VAL A 187 -7.27 3.29 12.28
N GLU A 188 -6.15 3.96 12.59
CA GLU A 188 -5.97 5.39 12.30
C GLU A 188 -6.09 5.70 10.81
N ASN A 189 -5.43 4.91 9.96
CA ASN A 189 -5.48 5.08 8.50
C ASN A 189 -6.89 4.86 7.95
N LEU A 190 -7.60 3.83 8.44
CA LEU A 190 -8.98 3.58 8.04
C LEU A 190 -9.89 4.74 8.42
N ALA A 191 -9.77 5.25 9.66
CA ALA A 191 -10.54 6.40 10.13
C ALA A 191 -10.25 7.65 9.27
N PHE A 192 -8.99 7.88 8.93
CA PHE A 192 -8.58 9.01 8.09
C PHE A 192 -9.17 8.91 6.67
N VAL A 193 -9.10 7.73 6.03
CA VAL A 193 -9.66 7.54 4.67
C VAL A 193 -11.19 7.65 4.70
N LYS A 194 -11.86 7.09 5.72
CA LYS A 194 -13.32 7.24 5.92
C LYS A 194 -13.72 8.71 6.08
N GLN A 195 -12.93 9.49 6.83
CA GLN A 195 -13.19 10.92 6.99
C GLN A 195 -13.05 11.69 5.67
N MET A 196 -12.11 11.31 4.80
CA MET A 196 -12.00 11.90 3.47
C MET A 196 -13.19 11.55 2.58
N ALA A 197 -13.67 10.29 2.64
CA ALA A 197 -14.83 9.84 1.87
C ALA A 197 -16.13 10.55 2.29
N HIS A 198 -16.26 11.05 3.53
CA HIS A 198 -17.45 11.74 4.02
C HIS A 198 -17.41 13.28 3.86
N ARG A 199 -16.26 13.88 3.54
CA ARG A 199 -16.14 15.34 3.43
C ARG A 199 -16.63 15.92 2.10
N GLU A 200 -16.90 15.09 1.11
CA GLU A 200 -17.20 15.52 -0.26
C GLU A 200 -18.64 15.16 -0.71
N ALA A 201 -19.53 14.82 0.24
CA ALA A 201 -20.96 14.57 -0.02
C ALA A 201 -21.83 15.83 0.23
#